data_fc839f7684a00adcef4576c5723e5aaf
#
_entry.id   fc839f7684a00adcef4576c5723e5aaf
#
_cell.length_a   1.000
_cell.length_b   1.000
_cell.length_c   1.000
_cell.angle_alpha   90.00
_cell.angle_beta   90.00
_cell.angle_gamma   90.00
#
_symmetry.space_group_name_H-M   'P 1'
#
loop_
_entity.id
_entity.type
_entity.pdbx_description
1 polymer ?
#
loop_
_entity_poly.entity_id
_entity_poly.type
_entity_poly.pdbx_seq_one_letter_code
_entity_poly.pdbx_strand_id
1 'polypeptide(L)'
;FVFFNRDLSWLSFNERVLAEAQRSSVPVMERLKFLSIFSSNLDEFYRVRMPALLAMDRVGSSPEAPDAEHLLPEINSIIRSQQVELGRIISENIIPELKRNHVTLLLDQPMLTAIAKEAETIFFQEVAGFLHVLELTRESHFFPENNKLYLVVDIRTAGGVLKHFIINIPSEVLARFYSISKGNSQYIIFLDDIIKRNLRWLFREAKHLSS
;
A
#
# COMPACT_ATOMS: atom_id res chain seq x y z
N PHE A 1 22.27 0.07 -36.31
CA PHE A 1 22.34 -0.18 -34.84
C PHE A 1 20.90 -0.24 -34.32
N VAL A 2 20.51 -1.33 -33.66
CA VAL A 2 19.22 -1.45 -33.00
C VAL A 2 19.44 -0.89 -31.58
N PHE A 3 18.84 0.25 -31.29
CA PHE A 3 18.87 0.82 -29.93
C PHE A 3 17.68 0.29 -29.14
N PHE A 4 17.93 -0.29 -27.97
CA PHE A 4 16.88 -0.65 -27.05
C PHE A 4 16.37 0.62 -26.32
N ASN A 5 15.06 0.74 -26.20
CA ASN A 5 14.47 1.83 -25.41
C ASN A 5 14.93 1.71 -23.96
N ARG A 6 15.44 2.82 -23.41
CA ARG A 6 16.02 2.87 -22.05
C ARG A 6 14.98 2.56 -20.98
N ASP A 7 13.75 3.04 -21.14
CA ASP A 7 12.70 2.88 -20.14
C ASP A 7 12.16 1.45 -20.12
N LEU A 8 12.00 0.82 -21.29
CA LEU A 8 11.67 -0.61 -21.38
C LEU A 8 12.78 -1.49 -20.81
N SER A 9 14.04 -1.16 -21.11
CA SER A 9 15.20 -1.89 -20.55
C SER A 9 15.26 -1.77 -19.05
N TRP A 10 14.90 -0.61 -18.48
CA TRP A 10 14.87 -0.39 -17.05
C TRP A 10 13.75 -1.20 -16.40
N LEU A 11 12.55 -1.25 -16.98
CA LEU A 11 11.46 -2.10 -16.51
C LEU A 11 11.83 -3.59 -16.55
N SER A 12 12.51 -4.02 -17.59
CA SER A 12 13.04 -5.39 -17.70
C SER A 12 14.09 -5.69 -16.61
N PHE A 13 14.91 -4.71 -16.23
CA PHE A 13 15.81 -4.86 -15.09
C PHE A 13 15.01 -5.03 -13.80
N ASN A 14 13.98 -4.19 -13.55
CA ASN A 14 13.17 -4.27 -12.35
C ASN A 14 12.38 -5.59 -12.26
N GLU A 15 11.96 -6.14 -13.39
CA GLU A 15 11.36 -7.48 -13.45
C GLU A 15 12.32 -8.57 -12.95
N ARG A 16 13.61 -8.48 -13.27
CA ARG A 16 14.61 -9.43 -12.75
C ARG A 16 14.78 -9.32 -11.23
N VAL A 17 14.66 -8.12 -10.67
CA VAL A 17 14.63 -7.93 -9.20
C VAL A 17 13.40 -8.65 -8.61
N LEU A 18 12.24 -8.53 -9.25
CA LEU A 18 11.03 -9.23 -8.84
C LEU A 18 11.18 -10.75 -8.92
N ALA A 19 11.84 -11.26 -9.98
CA ALA A 19 12.08 -12.68 -10.15
C ALA A 19 12.96 -13.28 -9.03
N GLU A 20 13.91 -12.53 -8.47
CA GLU A 20 14.69 -13.00 -7.30
C GLU A 20 13.78 -13.21 -6.07
N ALA A 21 12.75 -12.40 -5.88
CA ALA A 21 11.79 -12.60 -4.80
C ALA A 21 10.96 -13.89 -4.94
N GLN A 22 10.85 -14.45 -6.15
CA GLN A 22 10.12 -15.68 -6.43
C GLN A 22 10.93 -16.95 -6.11
N ARG A 23 12.26 -16.85 -6.06
CA ARG A 23 13.15 -18.01 -5.91
C ARG A 23 13.03 -18.64 -4.52
N SER A 24 12.54 -19.87 -4.44
CA SER A 24 12.37 -20.60 -3.18
C SER A 24 13.70 -20.96 -2.47
N SER A 25 14.82 -20.93 -3.20
CA SER A 25 16.17 -21.11 -2.62
C SER A 25 16.67 -19.88 -1.85
N VAL A 26 16.01 -18.73 -1.99
CA VAL A 26 16.33 -17.49 -1.27
C VAL A 26 15.50 -17.45 0.03
N PRO A 27 16.11 -17.16 1.19
CA PRO A 27 15.38 -17.05 2.45
C PRO A 27 14.24 -16.01 2.37
N VAL A 28 13.11 -16.28 3.00
CA VAL A 28 11.89 -15.46 2.89
C VAL A 28 12.11 -13.99 3.24
N MET A 29 12.96 -13.70 4.24
CA MET A 29 13.27 -12.32 4.62
C MET A 29 14.09 -11.58 3.56
N GLU A 30 14.97 -12.27 2.85
CA GLU A 30 15.70 -11.69 1.72
C GLU A 30 14.76 -11.47 0.52
N ARG A 31 13.83 -12.38 0.29
CA ARG A 31 12.80 -12.24 -0.75
C ARG A 31 11.91 -11.02 -0.47
N LEU A 32 11.54 -10.75 0.78
CA LEU A 32 10.84 -9.52 1.18
C LEU A 32 11.65 -8.25 0.86
N LYS A 33 12.98 -8.30 1.03
CA LYS A 33 13.84 -7.17 0.64
C LYS A 33 13.82 -6.95 -0.87
N PHE A 34 13.86 -7.99 -1.69
CA PHE A 34 13.74 -7.85 -3.15
C PHE A 34 12.39 -7.25 -3.56
N LEU A 35 11.27 -7.62 -2.90
CA LEU A 35 9.97 -6.99 -3.14
C LEU A 35 9.97 -5.50 -2.77
N SER A 36 10.63 -5.14 -1.68
CA SER A 36 10.80 -3.74 -1.27
C SER A 36 11.63 -2.95 -2.28
N ILE A 37 12.74 -3.52 -2.76
CA ILE A 37 13.58 -2.91 -3.81
C ILE A 37 12.78 -2.72 -5.10
N PHE A 38 12.04 -3.75 -5.54
CA PHE A 38 11.17 -3.66 -6.71
C PHE A 38 10.16 -2.50 -6.59
N SER A 39 9.50 -2.40 -5.44
CA SER A 39 8.51 -1.35 -5.17
C SER A 39 9.14 0.05 -5.16
N SER A 40 10.29 0.22 -4.49
CA SER A 40 11.02 1.50 -4.43
C SER A 40 11.52 1.92 -5.82
N ASN A 41 12.01 0.99 -6.61
CA ASN A 41 12.43 1.23 -7.98
C ASN A 41 11.26 1.71 -8.84
N LEU A 42 10.10 1.08 -8.72
CA LEU A 42 8.91 1.47 -9.47
C LEU A 42 8.40 2.85 -9.06
N ASP A 43 8.43 3.18 -7.75
CA ASP A 43 8.09 4.50 -7.25
C ASP A 43 9.01 5.58 -7.83
N GLU A 44 10.32 5.33 -7.88
CA GLU A 44 11.28 6.24 -8.51
C GLU A 44 11.02 6.39 -10.02
N PHE A 45 10.67 5.32 -10.71
CA PHE A 45 10.29 5.37 -12.12
C PHE A 45 9.09 6.30 -12.34
N TYR A 46 8.06 6.19 -11.49
CA TYR A 46 6.90 7.06 -11.56
C TYR A 46 7.23 8.52 -11.29
N ARG A 47 8.12 8.80 -10.35
CA ARG A 47 8.52 10.17 -10.02
C ARG A 47 9.37 10.83 -11.09
N VAL A 48 10.30 10.08 -11.68
CA VAL A 48 11.34 10.65 -12.54
C VAL A 48 10.99 10.46 -14.02
N ARG A 49 10.50 9.29 -14.42
CA ARG A 49 10.33 8.95 -15.83
C ARG A 49 8.93 9.23 -16.35
N MET A 50 7.90 8.89 -15.58
CA MET A 50 6.51 9.06 -16.03
C MET A 50 6.14 10.49 -16.42
N PRO A 51 6.56 11.57 -15.71
CA PRO A 51 6.27 12.93 -16.14
C PRO A 51 6.81 13.26 -17.53
N ALA A 52 8.04 12.80 -17.84
CA ALA A 52 8.64 13.01 -19.17
C ALA A 52 7.91 12.20 -20.25
N LEU A 53 7.56 10.95 -19.97
CA LEU A 53 6.81 10.10 -20.89
C LEU A 53 5.41 10.67 -21.19
N LEU A 54 4.71 11.15 -20.17
CA LEU A 54 3.42 11.82 -20.33
C LEU A 54 3.52 13.13 -21.13
N ALA A 55 4.61 13.87 -20.98
CA ALA A 55 4.85 15.07 -21.76
C ALA A 55 5.12 14.74 -23.25
N MET A 56 5.89 13.69 -23.49
CA MET A 56 6.16 13.20 -24.88
C MET A 56 4.88 12.70 -25.55
N ASP A 57 4.06 11.93 -24.84
CA ASP A 57 2.78 11.41 -25.34
C ASP A 57 1.82 12.54 -25.76
N ARG A 58 1.80 13.65 -25.00
CA ARG A 58 1.00 14.83 -25.34
C ARG A 58 1.47 15.59 -26.58
N VAL A 59 2.76 15.55 -26.86
CA VAL A 59 3.33 16.21 -28.05
C VAL A 59 3.05 15.39 -29.33
N GLY A 60 2.82 14.06 -29.16
CA GLY A 60 2.59 13.14 -30.25
C GLY A 60 3.87 12.72 -30.97
N SER A 61 3.70 11.90 -32.02
CA SER A 61 4.80 11.39 -32.82
C SER A 61 5.45 12.52 -33.61
N SER A 62 6.77 12.61 -33.59
CA SER A 62 7.56 13.48 -34.46
C SER A 62 8.43 12.64 -35.41
N PRO A 63 8.93 13.22 -36.50
CA PRO A 63 9.85 12.51 -37.39
C PRO A 63 11.12 12.00 -36.69
N GLU A 64 11.45 12.61 -35.53
CA GLU A 64 12.60 12.28 -34.70
C GLU A 64 12.31 11.20 -33.66
N ALA A 65 11.00 10.95 -33.35
CA ALA A 65 10.54 9.94 -32.39
C ALA A 65 9.25 9.25 -32.88
N PRO A 66 9.34 8.41 -33.96
CA PRO A 66 8.16 7.79 -34.59
C PRO A 66 7.44 6.79 -33.67
N ASP A 67 8.13 6.21 -32.71
CA ASP A 67 7.60 5.19 -31.79
C ASP A 67 7.01 5.77 -30.49
N ALA A 68 6.95 7.09 -30.33
CA ALA A 68 6.50 7.75 -29.10
C ALA A 68 5.03 7.42 -28.76
N GLU A 69 4.18 7.26 -29.77
CA GLU A 69 2.73 7.02 -29.63
C GLU A 69 2.39 5.68 -28.98
N HIS A 70 3.26 4.68 -29.11
CA HIS A 70 3.04 3.33 -28.56
C HIS A 70 3.78 3.07 -27.25
N LEU A 71 4.74 3.91 -26.89
CA LEU A 71 5.64 3.68 -25.77
C LEU A 71 4.93 3.73 -24.43
N LEU A 72 4.08 4.73 -24.19
CA LEU A 72 3.37 4.88 -22.91
C LEU A 72 2.36 3.75 -22.65
N PRO A 73 1.52 3.32 -23.61
CA PRO A 73 0.68 2.14 -23.47
C PRO A 73 1.47 0.87 -23.16
N GLU A 74 2.60 0.65 -23.84
CA GLU A 74 3.47 -0.51 -23.61
C GLU A 74 4.06 -0.50 -22.20
N ILE A 75 4.63 0.62 -21.76
CA ILE A 75 5.15 0.82 -20.40
C ILE A 75 4.07 0.52 -19.37
N ASN A 76 2.88 1.06 -19.51
CA ASN A 76 1.76 0.83 -18.61
C ASN A 76 1.34 -0.64 -18.57
N SER A 77 1.37 -1.33 -19.71
CA SER A 77 1.07 -2.76 -19.77
C SER A 77 2.10 -3.60 -19.01
N ILE A 78 3.38 -3.31 -19.19
CA ILE A 78 4.49 -4.00 -18.50
C ILE A 78 4.38 -3.76 -16.99
N ILE A 79 4.21 -2.50 -16.56
CA ILE A 79 4.07 -2.16 -15.14
C ILE A 79 2.89 -2.91 -14.50
N ARG A 80 1.74 -2.93 -15.18
CA ARG A 80 0.55 -3.65 -14.70
C ARG A 80 0.83 -5.15 -14.53
N SER A 81 1.49 -5.77 -15.51
CA SER A 81 1.88 -7.18 -15.44
C SER A 81 2.79 -7.44 -14.25
N GLN A 82 3.81 -6.61 -14.05
CA GLN A 82 4.74 -6.73 -12.93
C GLN A 82 4.06 -6.53 -11.58
N GLN A 83 3.08 -5.61 -11.47
CA GLN A 83 2.29 -5.41 -10.25
C GLN A 83 1.39 -6.61 -9.93
N VAL A 84 0.78 -7.23 -10.94
CA VAL A 84 0.02 -8.48 -10.77
C VAL A 84 0.92 -9.59 -10.27
N GLU A 85 2.11 -9.73 -10.84
CA GLU A 85 3.09 -10.73 -10.43
C GLU A 85 3.61 -10.47 -9.01
N LEU A 86 3.86 -9.22 -8.63
CA LEU A 86 4.18 -8.84 -7.25
C LEU A 86 3.09 -9.33 -6.27
N GLY A 87 1.82 -9.06 -6.58
CA GLY A 87 0.69 -9.52 -5.77
C GLY A 87 0.64 -11.04 -5.65
N ARG A 88 0.87 -11.75 -6.74
CA ARG A 88 0.92 -13.22 -6.79
C ARG A 88 2.06 -13.78 -5.91
N ILE A 89 3.26 -13.23 -6.03
CA ILE A 89 4.42 -13.65 -5.22
C ILE A 89 4.12 -13.46 -3.73
N ILE A 90 3.55 -12.32 -3.35
CA ILE A 90 3.19 -12.06 -1.94
C ILE A 90 2.17 -13.09 -1.45
N SER A 91 1.06 -13.26 -2.17
CA SER A 91 -0.07 -14.07 -1.73
C SER A 91 0.21 -15.58 -1.77
N GLU A 92 0.89 -16.08 -2.81
CA GLU A 92 1.08 -17.49 -3.04
C GLU A 92 2.41 -18.04 -2.49
N ASN A 93 3.43 -17.20 -2.35
CA ASN A 93 4.75 -17.65 -1.91
C ASN A 93 5.13 -17.10 -0.54
N ILE A 94 5.09 -15.77 -0.34
CA ILE A 94 5.62 -15.14 0.87
C ILE A 94 4.71 -15.39 2.08
N ILE A 95 3.42 -15.08 1.98
CA ILE A 95 2.46 -15.24 3.09
C ILE A 95 2.39 -16.69 3.59
N PRO A 96 2.28 -17.73 2.71
CA PRO A 96 2.29 -19.11 3.16
C PRO A 96 3.61 -19.54 3.82
N GLU A 97 4.74 -19.02 3.35
CA GLU A 97 6.03 -19.34 3.93
C GLU A 97 6.23 -18.68 5.29
N LEU A 98 5.84 -17.44 5.47
CA LEU A 98 5.80 -16.77 6.77
C LEU A 98 4.95 -17.57 7.76
N LYS A 99 3.76 -18.01 7.35
CA LYS A 99 2.85 -18.80 8.17
C LYS A 99 3.47 -20.15 8.60
N ARG A 100 4.20 -20.82 7.71
CA ARG A 100 4.96 -22.05 8.06
C ARG A 100 6.04 -21.79 9.12
N ASN A 101 6.57 -20.59 9.18
CA ASN A 101 7.53 -20.14 10.19
C ASN A 101 6.85 -19.45 11.39
N HIS A 102 5.57 -19.73 11.65
CA HIS A 102 4.78 -19.19 12.75
C HIS A 102 4.62 -17.64 12.74
N VAL A 103 4.83 -17.00 11.60
CA VAL A 103 4.59 -15.58 11.41
C VAL A 103 3.33 -15.40 10.57
N THR A 104 2.32 -14.76 11.13
CA THR A 104 1.07 -14.46 10.43
C THR A 104 1.00 -12.96 10.14
N LEU A 105 1.10 -12.60 8.86
CA LEU A 105 0.85 -11.25 8.40
C LEU A 105 -0.67 -11.09 8.17
N LEU A 106 -1.30 -10.19 8.92
CA LEU A 106 -2.70 -9.86 8.73
C LEU A 106 -2.79 -8.76 7.64
N LEU A 107 -3.08 -9.18 6.44
CA LEU A 107 -3.26 -8.32 5.29
C LEU A 107 -4.71 -8.43 4.85
N ASP A 108 -5.46 -7.34 4.99
CA ASP A 108 -6.86 -7.23 4.55
C ASP A 108 -7.79 -8.35 5.08
N GLN A 109 -7.50 -8.82 6.30
CA GLN A 109 -8.26 -9.89 6.95
C GLN A 109 -8.91 -9.40 8.24
N PRO A 110 -10.03 -9.99 8.64
CA PRO A 110 -10.62 -9.71 9.93
C PRO A 110 -9.63 -9.96 11.07
N MET A 111 -9.60 -9.05 12.02
CA MET A 111 -8.77 -9.19 13.22
C MET A 111 -9.10 -10.48 13.97
N LEU A 112 -8.08 -11.30 14.24
CA LEU A 112 -8.25 -12.53 14.98
C LEU A 112 -8.63 -12.23 16.44
N THR A 113 -9.61 -12.95 16.97
CA THR A 113 -10.06 -12.81 18.38
C THR A 113 -8.93 -12.97 19.36
N ALA A 114 -7.96 -13.84 19.04
CA ALA A 114 -6.80 -14.14 19.88
C ALA A 114 -5.92 -12.94 20.21
N ILE A 115 -5.90 -11.90 19.35
CA ILE A 115 -5.03 -10.72 19.47
C ILE A 115 -5.82 -9.39 19.53
N ALA A 116 -7.15 -9.48 19.51
CA ALA A 116 -8.03 -8.30 19.45
C ALA A 116 -7.86 -7.36 20.65
N LYS A 117 -7.66 -7.93 21.83
CA LYS A 117 -7.48 -7.17 23.07
C LYS A 117 -6.14 -6.43 23.09
N GLU A 118 -5.09 -7.08 22.62
CA GLU A 118 -3.76 -6.47 22.53
C GLU A 118 -3.75 -5.36 21.48
N ALA A 119 -4.39 -5.57 20.32
CA ALA A 119 -4.54 -4.53 19.31
C ALA A 119 -5.34 -3.31 19.83
N GLU A 120 -6.38 -3.55 20.63
CA GLU A 120 -7.12 -2.47 21.30
C GLU A 120 -6.26 -1.73 22.35
N THR A 121 -5.44 -2.45 23.09
CA THR A 121 -4.50 -1.85 24.05
C THR A 121 -3.48 -0.95 23.34
N ILE A 122 -2.88 -1.43 22.25
CA ILE A 122 -1.96 -0.65 21.41
C ILE A 122 -2.67 0.61 20.89
N PHE A 123 -3.91 0.48 20.42
CA PHE A 123 -4.68 1.62 19.95
C PHE A 123 -4.79 2.72 21.01
N PHE A 124 -5.20 2.39 22.23
CA PHE A 124 -5.39 3.39 23.28
C PHE A 124 -4.08 3.94 23.84
N GLN A 125 -3.05 3.12 23.96
CA GLN A 125 -1.80 3.53 24.59
C GLN A 125 -0.86 4.28 23.64
N GLU A 126 -0.87 3.91 22.35
CA GLU A 126 0.14 4.38 21.42
C GLU A 126 -0.42 5.16 20.23
N VAL A 127 -1.66 4.84 19.77
CA VAL A 127 -2.16 5.32 18.48
C VAL A 127 -3.15 6.47 18.61
N ALA A 128 -4.12 6.35 19.52
CA ALA A 128 -5.28 7.25 19.58
C ALA A 128 -4.92 8.74 19.74
N GLY A 129 -3.85 9.05 20.50
CA GLY A 129 -3.38 10.41 20.72
C GLY A 129 -2.77 11.11 19.49
N PHE A 130 -2.47 10.38 18.44
CA PHE A 130 -1.88 10.90 17.19
C PHE A 130 -2.89 11.02 16.05
N LEU A 131 -4.14 10.62 16.27
CA LEU A 131 -5.15 10.66 15.23
C LEU A 131 -5.77 12.06 15.13
N HIS A 132 -5.83 12.57 13.91
CA HIS A 132 -6.58 13.76 13.56
C HIS A 132 -7.78 13.36 12.70
N VAL A 133 -8.98 13.71 13.18
CA VAL A 133 -10.24 13.41 12.50
C VAL A 133 -10.80 14.69 11.93
N LEU A 134 -10.96 14.76 10.61
CA LEU A 134 -11.51 15.90 9.90
C LEU A 134 -12.84 15.51 9.26
N GLU A 135 -13.94 16.19 9.62
CA GLU A 135 -15.21 16.06 8.90
C GLU A 135 -15.12 16.79 7.54
N LEU A 136 -15.43 16.07 6.47
CA LEU A 136 -15.51 16.65 5.13
C LEU A 136 -16.88 17.28 4.92
N THR A 137 -16.91 18.59 4.82
CA THR A 137 -18.07 19.39 4.42
C THR A 137 -17.82 20.03 3.06
N ARG A 138 -18.81 20.71 2.50
CA ARG A 138 -18.63 21.48 1.25
C ARG A 138 -17.61 22.62 1.38
N GLU A 139 -17.34 23.05 2.61
CA GLU A 139 -16.43 24.16 2.92
C GLU A 139 -15.03 23.66 3.33
N SER A 140 -14.88 22.35 3.48
CA SER A 140 -13.60 21.76 3.87
C SER A 140 -12.58 21.85 2.73
N HIS A 141 -11.43 22.42 3.01
CA HIS A 141 -10.28 22.46 2.11
C HIS A 141 -9.26 21.41 2.53
N PHE A 142 -9.51 20.14 2.15
CA PHE A 142 -8.55 19.07 2.39
C PHE A 142 -7.75 18.77 1.12
N PHE A 143 -6.44 18.77 1.26
CA PHE A 143 -5.52 18.33 0.23
C PHE A 143 -4.59 17.28 0.81
N PRO A 144 -4.57 16.04 0.26
CA PRO A 144 -3.70 14.99 0.77
C PRO A 144 -2.23 15.35 0.53
N GLU A 145 -1.42 15.24 1.58
CA GLU A 145 0.01 15.44 1.51
C GLU A 145 0.69 14.24 0.81
N ASN A 146 1.80 14.52 0.11
CA ASN A 146 2.56 13.49 -0.56
C ASN A 146 3.17 12.50 0.46
N ASN A 147 3.17 11.21 0.13
CA ASN A 147 3.67 10.11 0.98
C ASN A 147 2.93 9.92 2.32
N LYS A 148 1.78 10.55 2.53
CA LYS A 148 0.94 10.30 3.70
C LYS A 148 -0.22 9.37 3.38
N LEU A 149 -0.65 8.64 4.37
CA LEU A 149 -1.79 7.74 4.28
C LEU A 149 -2.96 8.31 5.05
N TYR A 150 -4.14 8.14 4.50
CA TYR A 150 -5.39 8.61 5.07
C TYR A 150 -6.44 7.51 4.98
N LEU A 151 -7.30 7.45 5.98
CA LEU A 151 -8.49 6.62 5.99
C LEU A 151 -9.70 7.51 5.75
N VAL A 152 -10.50 7.19 4.75
CA VAL A 152 -11.81 7.83 4.53
C VAL A 152 -12.85 6.98 5.24
N VAL A 153 -13.68 7.61 6.06
CA VAL A 153 -14.70 6.93 6.86
C VAL A 153 -16.06 7.54 6.60
N ASP A 154 -16.99 6.72 6.19
CA ASP A 154 -18.39 7.08 6.01
C ASP A 154 -19.20 6.69 7.23
N ILE A 155 -19.89 7.65 7.82
CA ILE A 155 -20.68 7.45 9.02
C ILE A 155 -22.14 7.80 8.73
N ARG A 156 -23.03 6.87 9.03
CA ARG A 156 -24.47 7.16 9.06
C ARG A 156 -24.90 7.42 10.51
N THR A 157 -25.30 8.67 10.76
CA THR A 157 -25.77 9.09 12.08
C THR A 157 -27.10 8.44 12.47
N ALA A 158 -27.50 8.54 13.73
CA ALA A 158 -28.80 8.06 14.21
C ALA A 158 -29.99 8.69 13.46
N GLY A 159 -29.84 9.94 12.99
CA GLY A 159 -30.82 10.64 12.16
C GLY A 159 -30.80 10.27 10.67
N GLY A 160 -29.99 9.30 10.25
CA GLY A 160 -29.89 8.84 8.86
C GLY A 160 -28.99 9.71 7.95
N VAL A 161 -28.37 10.76 8.48
CA VAL A 161 -27.49 11.64 7.72
C VAL A 161 -26.14 10.94 7.49
N LEU A 162 -25.69 10.94 6.24
CA LEU A 162 -24.38 10.46 5.87
C LEU A 162 -23.35 11.57 6.06
N LYS A 163 -22.28 11.28 6.79
CA LYS A 163 -21.14 12.18 7.01
C LYS A 163 -19.87 11.48 6.57
N HIS A 164 -18.93 12.26 6.04
CA HIS A 164 -17.64 11.80 5.55
C HIS A 164 -16.53 12.36 6.42
N PHE A 165 -15.59 11.53 6.80
CA PHE A 165 -14.45 11.93 7.62
C PHE A 165 -13.16 11.45 6.98
N ILE A 166 -12.09 12.22 7.19
CA ILE A 166 -10.73 11.79 6.90
C ILE A 166 -9.97 11.67 8.22
N ILE A 167 -9.28 10.55 8.37
CA ILE A 167 -8.39 10.29 9.50
C ILE A 167 -6.98 10.12 8.94
N ASN A 168 -6.00 10.86 9.47
CA ASN A 168 -4.61 10.62 9.14
C ASN A 168 -4.15 9.26 9.70
N ILE A 169 -3.30 8.55 8.96
CA ILE A 169 -2.58 7.39 9.48
C ILE A 169 -1.18 7.86 9.83
N PRO A 170 -0.82 8.00 11.13
CA PRO A 170 0.39 8.70 11.57
C PRO A 170 1.66 7.84 11.42
N SER A 171 1.89 7.28 10.23
CA SER A 171 3.02 6.39 9.92
C SER A 171 4.39 7.09 9.87
N GLU A 172 4.43 8.42 10.03
CA GLU A 172 5.66 9.20 10.14
C GLU A 172 6.25 9.19 11.56
N VAL A 173 5.37 9.07 12.57
CA VAL A 173 5.75 9.11 13.99
C VAL A 173 5.55 7.77 14.68
N LEU A 174 4.67 6.92 14.16
CA LEU A 174 4.39 5.58 14.68
C LEU A 174 4.89 4.50 13.74
N ALA A 175 5.18 3.34 14.31
CA ALA A 175 5.54 2.17 13.50
C ALA A 175 4.40 1.81 12.53
N ARG A 176 4.74 1.50 11.28
CA ARG A 176 3.76 1.04 10.27
C ARG A 176 3.19 -0.33 10.61
N PHE A 177 3.97 -1.16 11.33
CA PHE A 177 3.64 -2.53 11.69
C PHE A 177 3.80 -2.73 13.19
N TYR A 178 2.87 -3.46 13.78
CA TYR A 178 2.93 -3.91 15.16
C TYR A 178 3.01 -5.43 15.22
N SER A 179 3.82 -5.95 16.13
CA SER A 179 3.98 -7.37 16.33
C SER A 179 3.38 -7.80 17.66
N ILE A 180 2.49 -8.79 17.61
CA ILE A 180 1.87 -9.39 18.79
C ILE A 180 2.26 -10.86 18.85
N SER A 181 2.87 -11.29 19.96
CA SER A 181 3.26 -12.68 20.19
C SER A 181 2.20 -13.42 21.01
N LYS A 182 1.81 -14.61 20.55
CA LYS A 182 0.88 -15.51 21.27
C LYS A 182 1.42 -16.95 21.19
N GLY A 183 1.85 -17.47 22.31
CA GLY A 183 2.51 -18.77 22.35
C GLY A 183 3.74 -18.78 21.42
N ASN A 184 3.78 -19.72 20.48
CA ASN A 184 4.86 -19.84 19.49
C ASN A 184 4.59 -19.08 18.19
N SER A 185 3.51 -18.30 18.12
CA SER A 185 3.11 -17.57 16.90
C SER A 185 3.29 -16.07 17.07
N GLN A 186 3.73 -15.41 15.99
CA GLN A 186 3.88 -13.98 15.88
C GLN A 186 2.87 -13.46 14.85
N TYR A 187 2.13 -12.42 15.23
CA TYR A 187 1.14 -11.76 14.38
C TYR A 187 1.63 -10.36 14.03
N ILE A 188 1.71 -10.06 12.76
CA ILE A 188 2.09 -8.73 12.25
C ILE A 188 0.83 -8.03 11.76
N ILE A 189 0.55 -6.86 12.31
CA ILE A 189 -0.66 -6.06 12.05
C ILE A 189 -0.24 -4.70 11.53
N PHE A 190 -0.98 -4.18 10.56
CA PHE A 190 -0.78 -2.82 10.08
C PHE A 190 -1.40 -1.79 11.03
N LEU A 191 -0.78 -0.61 11.10
CA LEU A 191 -1.28 0.53 11.89
C LEU A 191 -2.72 0.91 11.47
N ASP A 192 -3.00 0.93 10.17
CA ASP A 192 -4.34 1.24 9.65
C ASP A 192 -5.38 0.19 10.05
N ASP A 193 -5.03 -1.11 10.15
CA ASP A 193 -5.96 -2.14 10.63
C ASP A 193 -6.26 -1.99 12.12
N ILE A 194 -5.28 -1.56 12.92
CA ILE A 194 -5.50 -1.20 14.33
C ILE A 194 -6.47 -0.02 14.42
N ILE A 195 -6.31 1.01 13.58
CA ILE A 195 -7.20 2.18 13.55
C ILE A 195 -8.60 1.76 13.09
N LYS A 196 -8.74 1.06 11.95
CA LYS A 196 -10.02 0.61 11.39
C LYS A 196 -10.85 -0.18 12.41
N ARG A 197 -10.21 -1.08 13.14
CA ARG A 197 -10.90 -1.90 14.15
C ARG A 197 -11.44 -1.09 15.31
N ASN A 198 -10.81 0.03 15.61
CA ASN A 198 -11.13 0.87 16.77
C ASN A 198 -11.93 2.13 16.39
N LEU A 199 -12.40 2.27 15.15
CA LEU A 199 -13.19 3.42 14.67
C LEU A 199 -14.40 3.71 15.55
N ARG A 200 -15.05 2.68 16.11
CA ARG A 200 -16.19 2.83 17.04
C ARG A 200 -15.89 3.71 18.25
N TRP A 201 -14.62 3.79 18.67
CA TRP A 201 -14.20 4.62 19.78
C TRP A 201 -14.04 6.09 19.41
N LEU A 202 -13.74 6.35 18.14
CA LEU A 202 -13.65 7.70 17.58
C LEU A 202 -15.05 8.26 17.27
N PHE A 203 -16.00 7.39 16.91
CA PHE A 203 -17.34 7.76 16.44
C PHE A 203 -18.45 7.10 17.27
N ARG A 204 -18.54 7.46 18.54
CA ARG A 204 -19.48 6.85 19.50
C ARG A 204 -20.97 7.00 19.11
N GLU A 205 -21.32 8.05 18.37
CA GLU A 205 -22.71 8.35 17.95
C GLU A 205 -23.10 7.70 16.62
N ALA A 206 -22.20 6.96 15.98
CA ALA A 206 -22.46 6.35 14.70
C ALA A 206 -23.27 5.07 14.83
N LYS A 207 -24.38 4.95 14.06
CA LYS A 207 -25.13 3.69 13.93
C LYS A 207 -24.43 2.67 13.05
N HIS A 208 -23.81 3.13 11.96
CA HIS A 208 -23.07 2.30 11.01
C HIS A 208 -21.78 3.01 10.60
N LEU A 209 -20.69 2.25 10.56
CA LEU A 209 -19.36 2.66 10.12
C LEU A 209 -19.00 1.85 8.89
N SER A 210 -18.58 2.51 7.81
CA SER A 210 -17.91 1.90 6.68
C SER A 210 -16.57 2.62 6.41
N SER A 211 -15.53 1.88 6.09
CA SER A 211 -14.19 2.38 5.81
C SER A 211 -13.63 1.70 4.57
#